data_3e268271d6674a1b7d2cb0fb61cf78f0
#
_entry.id   3e268271d6674a1b7d2cb0fb61cf78f0
#
_cell.length_a   1.000
_cell.length_b   1.000
_cell.length_c   1.000
_cell.angle_alpha   90.00
_cell.angle_beta   90.00
_cell.angle_gamma   90.00
#
_symmetry.space_group_name_H-M   'P 1'
#
loop_
_entity.id
_entity.type
_entity.pdbx_description
1 polymer ?
#
loop_
_entity_poly.entity_id
_entity_poly.type
_entity_poly.pdbx_seq_one_letter_code
_entity_poly.pdbx_strand_id
1 'polypeptide(L)'
;MAKFTLRADSFCFLSHNTSSRRLIFSKSSSVKHQKLHFLYSSEGCLRYRVLCSIKEKGVKETDKFDEVLSGLRVEELDSAAKVSGSGDEEVGHDWSWPPWKNIPQRYKLIGTTSLAFVICNMDKVNLSVAIIPMSHQFGWNSSVAGLVQSSFFWGYALSQLPGGWLSKIFGGSKVLEIGVFTWSLATALVPFLAGYMPGLVLSRILVGIGEGVSPSAATDLIARLIPLEERSRAVSFVFGGLSFGSVTGLLLAPPLIQNLGWESVFYIFGFLGIAWFSGFRFLKAGDSLYEGKSIALHQSINKKKPFKTSLEDLGGSLKDVPWKAFFKSKAVWAMIYTHFCGSWGHYTCLSWLPTYFSEELNLNLTEAAWVSILPPLASIFVTSIAAQFADNLIASGVETTTVRKICQTIAFLSPAVCMTLSSIDLGLPPWEIVGILTGGLALSSFALSGLYCTHQDISPEYASILLGITNTVGAVPGIVGVALTGYLLDSTHSWSLSLFAPSIFFYLSGTIMWLAFASSKPQSFSTGD
;
A
#
# COMPACT_ATOMS: atom_id res chain seq x y z
N MET A 1 -28.94 -21.14 27.85
CA MET A 1 -29.66 -20.25 26.87
C MET A 1 -28.84 -19.00 26.69
N ALA A 2 -28.11 -18.90 25.62
CA ALA A 2 -27.32 -17.70 25.28
C ALA A 2 -28.19 -16.75 24.43
N LYS A 3 -28.41 -15.54 24.91
CA LYS A 3 -29.09 -14.49 24.14
C LYS A 3 -28.06 -13.81 23.26
N PHE A 4 -28.20 -13.94 21.94
CA PHE A 4 -27.40 -13.18 20.99
C PHE A 4 -28.17 -11.92 20.58
N THR A 5 -27.52 -10.77 20.71
CA THR A 5 -28.01 -9.48 20.22
C THR A 5 -27.26 -9.19 18.94
N LEU A 6 -27.93 -9.16 17.78
CA LEU A 6 -27.37 -8.77 16.49
C LEU A 6 -27.57 -7.26 16.27
N ARG A 7 -26.49 -6.53 16.09
CA ARG A 7 -26.49 -5.21 15.45
C ARG A 7 -26.32 -5.39 13.93
N ALA A 8 -26.76 -4.43 13.15
CA ALA A 8 -26.84 -4.50 11.69
C ALA A 8 -25.52 -4.78 10.94
N ASP A 9 -24.38 -4.73 11.65
CA ASP A 9 -23.04 -4.84 11.06
C ASP A 9 -22.22 -6.02 11.59
N SER A 10 -22.86 -7.03 12.21
CA SER A 10 -22.15 -8.15 12.85
C SER A 10 -22.19 -9.42 12.02
N PHE A 11 -21.04 -10.04 11.83
CA PHE A 11 -20.85 -11.36 11.20
C PHE A 11 -21.47 -12.47 12.03
N CYS A 12 -22.24 -13.36 11.40
CA CYS A 12 -22.76 -14.59 12.01
C CYS A 12 -21.81 -15.76 11.80
N PHE A 13 -21.39 -16.42 12.88
CA PHE A 13 -20.82 -17.77 12.84
C PHE A 13 -21.94 -18.80 12.90
N LEU A 14 -21.96 -19.71 11.94
CA LEU A 14 -22.87 -20.86 11.92
C LEU A 14 -22.16 -22.14 12.38
N SER A 15 -22.64 -22.77 13.43
CA SER A 15 -22.30 -24.15 13.81
C SER A 15 -23.19 -25.13 13.04
N HIS A 16 -22.57 -26.17 12.49
CA HIS A 16 -23.27 -27.26 11.81
C HIS A 16 -24.16 -28.03 12.80
N ASN A 17 -25.46 -27.92 12.64
CA ASN A 17 -26.39 -28.99 13.07
C ASN A 17 -27.71 -28.92 12.29
N THR A 18 -28.08 -30.02 11.71
CA THR A 18 -29.23 -30.22 10.83
C THR A 18 -30.54 -30.28 11.63
N SER A 19 -31.18 -29.15 11.86
CA SER A 19 -32.62 -29.08 12.12
C SER A 19 -33.13 -27.67 11.91
N SER A 20 -34.30 -27.56 11.26
CA SER A 20 -34.98 -26.28 11.02
C SER A 20 -35.24 -25.54 12.33
N ARG A 21 -34.52 -24.48 12.61
CA ARG A 21 -34.80 -23.59 13.74
C ARG A 21 -35.44 -22.31 13.27
N ARG A 22 -36.59 -21.98 13.80
CA ARG A 22 -37.26 -20.68 13.69
C ARG A 22 -36.56 -19.70 14.63
N LEU A 23 -36.03 -18.62 14.09
CA LEU A 23 -35.51 -17.49 14.89
C LEU A 23 -36.62 -16.44 15.07
N ILE A 24 -36.99 -16.19 16.33
CA ILE A 24 -37.97 -15.14 16.68
C ILE A 24 -37.16 -13.97 17.23
N PHE A 25 -37.27 -12.79 16.57
CA PHE A 25 -36.66 -11.55 17.05
C PHE A 25 -37.67 -10.74 17.84
N SER A 26 -37.34 -10.40 19.07
CA SER A 26 -38.11 -9.46 19.86
C SER A 26 -37.42 -8.11 19.87
N LYS A 27 -38.11 -7.07 19.41
CA LYS A 27 -37.68 -5.67 19.52
C LYS A 27 -38.56 -5.00 20.59
N SER A 28 -37.94 -4.24 21.46
CA SER A 28 -38.67 -3.35 22.34
C SER A 28 -39.24 -2.19 21.52
N SER A 29 -40.54 -1.96 21.69
CA SER A 29 -41.40 -0.89 21.16
C SER A 29 -41.58 -0.83 19.66
N SER A 30 -42.80 -1.21 19.23
CA SER A 30 -43.57 -0.79 18.06
C SER A 30 -43.05 -1.17 16.64
N VAL A 31 -42.74 -2.46 16.41
CA VAL A 31 -42.66 -2.97 15.03
C VAL A 31 -43.28 -4.38 14.94
N LYS A 32 -44.15 -4.58 13.95
CA LYS A 32 -44.83 -5.85 13.66
C LYS A 32 -43.83 -6.96 13.31
N HIS A 33 -44.15 -8.18 13.77
CA HIS A 33 -43.36 -9.38 13.49
C HIS A 33 -43.17 -9.64 12.00
N GLN A 34 -41.92 -9.80 11.55
CA GLN A 34 -41.58 -10.28 10.21
C GLN A 34 -41.07 -11.74 10.27
N LYS A 35 -41.56 -12.57 9.35
CA LYS A 35 -41.11 -13.95 9.16
C LYS A 35 -39.98 -13.99 8.12
N LEU A 36 -38.86 -14.60 8.47
CA LEU A 36 -37.78 -14.93 7.53
C LEU A 36 -38.02 -16.35 6.97
N HIS A 37 -38.02 -16.46 5.64
CA HIS A 37 -38.02 -17.74 4.94
C HIS A 37 -36.63 -18.02 4.36
N PHE A 38 -36.14 -19.22 4.61
CA PHE A 38 -34.89 -19.71 4.00
C PHE A 38 -35.24 -20.69 2.87
N LEU A 39 -34.62 -20.45 1.70
CA LEU A 39 -34.69 -21.38 0.57
C LEU A 39 -33.37 -22.11 0.45
N TYR A 40 -33.41 -23.42 0.36
CA TYR A 40 -32.25 -24.28 0.17
C TYR A 40 -32.12 -24.65 -1.29
N SER A 41 -30.95 -24.50 -1.86
CA SER A 41 -30.62 -24.97 -3.22
C SER A 41 -29.75 -26.23 -3.13
N SER A 42 -29.95 -27.16 -4.07
CA SER A 42 -29.36 -28.50 -4.09
C SER A 42 -27.82 -28.52 -4.31
N GLU A 43 -27.17 -27.40 -4.46
CA GLU A 43 -25.71 -27.33 -4.70
C GLU A 43 -24.88 -26.86 -3.49
N GLY A 44 -25.41 -26.93 -2.30
CA GLY A 44 -24.65 -26.65 -1.07
C GLY A 44 -24.24 -25.20 -0.82
N CYS A 45 -24.66 -24.26 -1.66
CA CYS A 45 -24.35 -22.83 -1.49
C CYS A 45 -25.58 -22.09 -0.95
N LEU A 46 -25.46 -21.52 0.25
CA LEU A 46 -26.52 -20.69 0.86
C LEU A 46 -26.49 -19.28 0.24
N ARG A 47 -27.51 -18.96 -0.57
CA ARG A 47 -27.78 -17.58 -0.99
C ARG A 47 -28.83 -16.98 -0.07
N TYR A 48 -28.51 -15.86 0.57
CA TYR A 48 -29.49 -15.10 1.34
C TYR A 48 -29.69 -13.72 0.70
N ARG A 49 -30.92 -13.29 0.72
CA ARG A 49 -31.33 -11.94 0.28
C ARG A 49 -31.91 -11.22 1.50
N VAL A 50 -31.32 -10.13 1.89
CA VAL A 50 -31.86 -9.25 2.93
C VAL A 50 -32.75 -8.21 2.24
N LEU A 51 -34.06 -8.26 2.47
CA LEU A 51 -35.00 -7.24 2.07
C LEU A 51 -35.12 -6.22 3.22
N CYS A 52 -34.55 -5.04 3.04
CA CYS A 52 -34.81 -3.91 3.92
C CYS A 52 -36.08 -3.20 3.50
N SER A 53 -37.09 -3.12 4.36
CA SER A 53 -38.28 -2.31 4.14
C SER A 53 -37.94 -0.84 4.44
N ILE A 54 -38.08 0.00 3.45
CA ILE A 54 -38.01 1.45 3.59
C ILE A 54 -39.37 1.94 4.09
N LYS A 55 -39.36 2.84 5.05
CA LYS A 55 -40.53 3.41 5.70
C LYS A 55 -41.29 4.27 4.68
N GLU A 56 -42.45 3.81 4.24
CA GLU A 56 -43.34 4.55 3.33
C GLU A 56 -43.83 5.84 3.97
N LYS A 57 -43.61 6.95 3.25
CA LYS A 57 -44.59 8.05 3.15
C LYS A 57 -45.40 7.77 1.88
N GLY A 58 -46.69 7.61 2.06
CA GLY A 58 -47.60 7.08 1.08
C GLY A 58 -47.49 7.69 -0.31
N VAL A 59 -47.25 6.85 -1.28
CA VAL A 59 -47.69 6.98 -2.67
C VAL A 59 -47.85 5.56 -3.19
N LYS A 60 -48.96 5.29 -3.86
CA LYS A 60 -49.29 4.02 -4.51
C LYS A 60 -48.33 3.74 -5.66
N GLU A 61 -47.47 2.76 -5.53
CA GLU A 61 -46.60 2.27 -6.60
C GLU A 61 -46.39 0.75 -6.46
N THR A 62 -47.49 0.00 -6.49
CA THR A 62 -47.48 -1.46 -6.47
C THR A 62 -47.29 -2.08 -7.85
N ASP A 63 -47.66 -1.36 -8.93
CA ASP A 63 -47.74 -1.97 -10.28
C ASP A 63 -46.39 -2.04 -11.02
N LYS A 64 -45.41 -1.19 -10.68
CA LYS A 64 -44.07 -1.24 -11.32
C LYS A 64 -43.12 -2.31 -10.77
N PHE A 65 -43.39 -2.78 -9.56
CA PHE A 65 -42.50 -3.78 -8.93
C PHE A 65 -42.75 -5.19 -9.44
N ASP A 66 -44.01 -5.50 -9.78
CA ASP A 66 -44.39 -6.80 -10.36
C ASP A 66 -43.97 -6.92 -11.84
N GLU A 67 -43.90 -5.81 -12.56
CA GLU A 67 -43.44 -5.77 -13.97
C GLU A 67 -41.92 -6.00 -14.07
N VAL A 68 -41.14 -5.50 -13.11
CA VAL A 68 -39.68 -5.75 -13.04
C VAL A 68 -39.38 -7.19 -12.60
N LEU A 69 -40.21 -7.79 -11.74
CA LEU A 69 -40.06 -9.19 -11.32
C LEU A 69 -40.48 -10.18 -12.42
N SER A 70 -41.46 -9.84 -13.26
CA SER A 70 -41.87 -10.68 -14.38
C SER A 70 -40.81 -10.68 -15.51
N GLY A 71 -40.18 -9.55 -15.78
CA GLY A 71 -39.09 -9.43 -16.78
C GLY A 71 -37.83 -10.23 -16.40
N LEU A 72 -37.47 -10.25 -15.11
CA LEU A 72 -36.33 -11.02 -14.62
C LEU A 72 -36.57 -12.54 -14.61
N ARG A 73 -37.83 -12.98 -14.59
CA ARG A 73 -38.19 -14.41 -14.54
C ARG A 73 -38.13 -15.08 -15.92
N VAL A 74 -38.32 -14.33 -16.99
CA VAL A 74 -38.33 -14.87 -18.37
C VAL A 74 -36.92 -15.13 -18.92
N GLU A 75 -35.94 -14.29 -18.59
CA GLU A 75 -34.57 -14.50 -19.07
C GLU A 75 -33.83 -15.63 -18.35
N GLU A 76 -34.20 -15.95 -17.10
CA GLU A 76 -33.56 -17.04 -16.33
C GLU A 76 -34.09 -18.43 -16.71
N LEU A 77 -35.28 -18.53 -17.27
CA LEU A 77 -35.89 -19.81 -17.70
C LEU A 77 -35.42 -20.24 -19.10
N ASP A 78 -35.11 -19.31 -20.01
CA ASP A 78 -34.63 -19.64 -21.34
C ASP A 78 -33.16 -20.07 -21.39
N SER A 79 -32.36 -19.68 -20.39
CA SER A 79 -30.97 -20.15 -20.27
C SER A 79 -30.85 -21.53 -19.58
N ALA A 80 -31.83 -21.91 -18.77
CA ALA A 80 -31.84 -23.22 -18.08
C ALA A 80 -32.35 -24.37 -18.98
N ALA A 81 -33.19 -24.08 -19.98
CA ALA A 81 -33.78 -25.09 -20.86
C ALA A 81 -32.85 -25.59 -22.00
N LYS A 82 -31.67 -24.99 -22.16
CA LYS A 82 -30.70 -25.40 -23.21
C LYS A 82 -29.53 -26.25 -22.70
N VAL A 83 -29.49 -26.66 -21.46
CA VAL A 83 -28.37 -27.41 -20.85
C VAL A 83 -28.80 -28.80 -20.32
N SER A 84 -29.96 -29.34 -20.75
CA SER A 84 -30.32 -30.71 -20.41
C SER A 84 -30.25 -31.60 -21.64
N GLY A 85 -29.05 -32.01 -21.98
CA GLY A 85 -28.80 -33.02 -23.01
C GLY A 85 -27.33 -33.43 -23.07
N SER A 86 -27.06 -34.58 -22.50
CA SER A 86 -25.93 -35.50 -22.70
C SER A 86 -24.74 -35.43 -21.73
N GLY A 87 -24.52 -36.58 -21.11
CA GLY A 87 -23.19 -37.12 -20.84
C GLY A 87 -22.72 -36.96 -19.40
N ASP A 88 -22.65 -38.05 -18.69
CA ASP A 88 -21.81 -38.26 -17.51
C ASP A 88 -20.37 -37.83 -17.82
N GLU A 89 -19.96 -36.65 -17.39
CA GLU A 89 -18.55 -36.24 -17.39
C GLU A 89 -18.03 -36.36 -15.96
N GLU A 90 -17.17 -37.36 -15.77
CA GLU A 90 -16.23 -37.46 -14.65
C GLU A 90 -15.59 -36.09 -14.38
N VAL A 91 -15.62 -35.62 -13.13
CA VAL A 91 -14.88 -34.47 -12.67
C VAL A 91 -13.38 -34.81 -12.66
N GLY A 92 -12.82 -34.95 -13.85
CA GLY A 92 -11.40 -34.95 -14.08
C GLY A 92 -10.88 -33.54 -13.77
N HIS A 93 -10.04 -33.41 -12.77
CA HIS A 93 -9.20 -32.21 -12.59
C HIS A 93 -8.28 -32.11 -13.80
N ASP A 94 -8.75 -31.45 -14.86
CA ASP A 94 -7.95 -31.12 -16.03
C ASP A 94 -6.90 -30.06 -15.61
N TRP A 95 -5.76 -30.54 -15.13
CA TRP A 95 -4.54 -29.74 -14.98
C TRP A 95 -4.00 -29.44 -16.37
N SER A 96 -4.70 -28.57 -17.12
CA SER A 96 -4.16 -28.05 -18.37
C SER A 96 -2.94 -27.20 -18.03
N TRP A 97 -1.78 -27.71 -18.32
CA TRP A 97 -0.52 -26.95 -18.23
C TRP A 97 -0.46 -25.93 -19.39
N PRO A 98 -0.18 -24.65 -19.13
CA PRO A 98 0.18 -24.03 -17.85
C PRO A 98 -1.03 -23.57 -17.02
N PRO A 99 -0.96 -23.67 -15.66
CA PRO A 99 -2.10 -23.42 -14.75
C PRO A 99 -2.67 -22.00 -14.81
N TRP A 100 -1.90 -21.04 -15.33
CA TRP A 100 -2.36 -19.64 -15.49
C TRP A 100 -3.26 -19.41 -16.71
N LYS A 101 -3.48 -20.39 -17.58
CA LYS A 101 -4.29 -20.22 -18.80
C LYS A 101 -5.74 -19.86 -18.47
N ASN A 102 -6.29 -20.42 -17.41
CA ASN A 102 -7.68 -20.26 -16.99
C ASN A 102 -7.92 -19.07 -16.03
N ILE A 103 -6.85 -18.33 -15.64
CA ILE A 103 -7.00 -17.16 -14.77
C ILE A 103 -7.54 -15.99 -15.61
N PRO A 104 -8.62 -15.30 -15.16
CA PRO A 104 -9.10 -14.09 -15.83
C PRO A 104 -8.01 -13.04 -15.99
N GLN A 105 -7.98 -12.37 -17.14
CA GLN A 105 -6.93 -11.41 -17.49
C GLN A 105 -6.74 -10.31 -16.44
N ARG A 106 -7.84 -9.80 -15.86
CA ARG A 106 -7.78 -8.78 -14.79
C ARG A 106 -6.90 -9.20 -13.60
N TYR A 107 -6.96 -10.48 -13.23
CA TYR A 107 -6.13 -11.00 -12.12
C TYR A 107 -4.67 -11.22 -12.55
N LYS A 108 -4.43 -11.57 -13.83
CA LYS A 108 -3.07 -11.64 -14.38
C LYS A 108 -2.41 -10.27 -14.35
N LEU A 109 -3.12 -9.21 -14.75
CA LEU A 109 -2.61 -7.84 -14.71
C LEU A 109 -2.38 -7.35 -13.27
N ILE A 110 -3.25 -7.69 -12.32
CA ILE A 110 -3.03 -7.38 -10.90
C ILE A 110 -1.83 -8.14 -10.33
N GLY A 111 -1.70 -9.43 -10.65
CA GLY A 111 -0.55 -10.25 -10.24
C GLY A 111 0.78 -9.72 -10.77
N THR A 112 0.82 -9.35 -12.04
CA THR A 112 2.01 -8.74 -12.63
C THR A 112 2.29 -7.35 -12.09
N THR A 113 1.27 -6.56 -11.74
CA THR A 113 1.45 -5.28 -11.06
C THR A 113 2.03 -5.48 -9.66
N SER A 114 1.56 -6.47 -8.89
CA SER A 114 2.17 -6.82 -7.60
C SER A 114 3.65 -7.21 -7.76
N LEU A 115 3.98 -7.98 -8.80
CA LEU A 115 5.37 -8.35 -9.10
C LEU A 115 6.23 -7.12 -9.42
N ALA A 116 5.70 -6.08 -10.10
CA ALA A 116 6.41 -4.83 -10.30
C ALA A 116 6.76 -4.16 -8.96
N PHE A 117 5.86 -4.19 -7.98
CA PHE A 117 6.09 -3.64 -6.65
C PHE A 117 7.11 -4.46 -5.85
N VAL A 118 7.15 -5.77 -6.03
CA VAL A 118 8.22 -6.63 -5.48
C VAL A 118 9.57 -6.18 -6.04
N ILE A 119 9.72 -6.09 -7.36
CA ILE A 119 10.97 -5.69 -8.03
C ILE A 119 11.37 -4.27 -7.64
N CYS A 120 10.42 -3.33 -7.62
CA CYS A 120 10.61 -1.95 -7.18
C CYS A 120 11.25 -1.89 -5.78
N ASN A 121 10.72 -2.63 -4.84
CA ASN A 121 11.23 -2.55 -3.47
C ASN A 121 12.50 -3.39 -3.25
N MET A 122 12.72 -4.45 -4.03
CA MET A 122 14.02 -5.12 -4.11
C MET A 122 15.12 -4.15 -4.52
N ASP A 123 14.87 -3.33 -5.56
CA ASP A 123 15.83 -2.32 -6.04
C ASP A 123 16.06 -1.20 -5.02
N LYS A 124 15.01 -0.78 -4.32
CA LYS A 124 15.11 0.25 -3.28
C LYS A 124 16.00 -0.16 -2.11
N VAL A 125 15.82 -1.39 -1.59
CA VAL A 125 16.61 -1.88 -0.44
C VAL A 125 18.00 -2.38 -0.82
N ASN A 126 18.22 -2.68 -2.09
CA ASN A 126 19.50 -3.15 -2.62
C ASN A 126 20.65 -2.19 -2.29
N LEU A 127 20.46 -0.88 -2.53
CA LEU A 127 21.52 0.10 -2.29
C LEU A 127 21.93 0.18 -0.82
N SER A 128 21.01 -0.05 0.13
CA SER A 128 21.36 -0.01 1.57
C SER A 128 22.37 -1.09 1.97
N VAL A 129 22.47 -2.17 1.20
CA VAL A 129 23.46 -3.24 1.37
C VAL A 129 24.67 -2.99 0.47
N ALA A 130 24.45 -2.66 -0.81
CA ALA A 130 25.51 -2.45 -1.79
C ALA A 130 26.38 -1.22 -1.48
N ILE A 131 25.86 -0.23 -0.76
CA ILE A 131 26.60 0.99 -0.39
C ILE A 131 27.84 0.67 0.46
N ILE A 132 27.83 -0.42 1.24
CA ILE A 132 28.93 -0.81 2.11
C ILE A 132 30.16 -1.17 1.26
N PRO A 133 30.14 -2.19 0.38
CA PRO A 133 31.29 -2.50 -0.47
C PRO A 133 31.61 -1.37 -1.48
N MET A 134 30.62 -0.61 -1.95
CA MET A 134 30.87 0.55 -2.81
C MET A 134 31.68 1.63 -2.09
N SER A 135 31.34 1.94 -0.84
CA SER A 135 32.07 2.94 -0.04
C SER A 135 33.51 2.51 0.18
N HIS A 136 33.77 1.23 0.45
CA HIS A 136 35.13 0.70 0.56
C HIS A 136 35.90 0.79 -0.76
N GLN A 137 35.27 0.43 -1.88
CA GLN A 137 35.95 0.42 -3.20
C GLN A 137 36.29 1.83 -3.70
N PHE A 138 35.38 2.80 -3.51
CA PHE A 138 35.55 4.16 -4.01
C PHE A 138 36.11 5.13 -2.96
N GLY A 139 36.36 4.68 -1.73
CA GLY A 139 36.87 5.51 -0.64
C GLY A 139 35.88 6.58 -0.19
N TRP A 140 34.56 6.28 -0.22
CA TRP A 140 33.52 7.23 0.21
C TRP A 140 33.44 7.28 1.74
N ASN A 141 33.31 8.49 2.24
CA ASN A 141 32.90 8.69 3.63
C ASN A 141 31.36 8.58 3.76
N SER A 142 30.86 8.58 4.98
CA SER A 142 29.43 8.44 5.26
C SER A 142 28.59 9.59 4.67
N SER A 143 29.16 10.80 4.58
CA SER A 143 28.48 11.93 3.93
C SER A 143 28.21 11.67 2.45
N VAL A 144 29.20 11.15 1.72
CA VAL A 144 29.06 10.79 0.31
C VAL A 144 28.10 9.62 0.15
N ALA A 145 28.21 8.60 0.98
CA ALA A 145 27.28 7.46 0.99
C ALA A 145 25.83 7.95 1.24
N GLY A 146 25.63 8.84 2.20
CA GLY A 146 24.33 9.46 2.48
C GLY A 146 23.77 10.28 1.33
N LEU A 147 24.64 11.03 0.62
CA LEU A 147 24.24 11.77 -0.59
C LEU A 147 23.77 10.82 -1.70
N VAL A 148 24.51 9.75 -1.96
CA VAL A 148 24.13 8.74 -2.97
C VAL A 148 22.81 8.06 -2.61
N GLN A 149 22.63 7.67 -1.37
CA GLN A 149 21.38 7.06 -0.90
C GLN A 149 20.19 8.04 -0.96
N SER A 150 20.40 9.30 -0.56
CA SER A 150 19.35 10.31 -0.55
C SER A 150 18.92 10.75 -1.94
N SER A 151 19.79 10.67 -2.95
CA SER A 151 19.53 11.12 -4.31
C SER A 151 18.34 10.41 -4.98
N PHE A 152 18.08 9.17 -4.61
CA PHE A 152 16.86 8.44 -4.98
C PHE A 152 15.58 9.20 -4.58
N PHE A 153 15.52 9.69 -3.34
CA PHE A 153 14.34 10.37 -2.81
C PHE A 153 14.06 11.72 -3.49
N TRP A 154 15.05 12.35 -4.10
CA TRP A 154 14.85 13.58 -4.88
C TRP A 154 13.95 13.30 -6.09
N GLY A 155 14.25 12.26 -6.85
CA GLY A 155 13.42 11.84 -7.97
C GLY A 155 12.05 11.33 -7.52
N TYR A 156 12.03 10.56 -6.45
CA TYR A 156 10.82 10.00 -5.87
C TYR A 156 9.83 11.08 -5.42
N ALA A 157 10.29 12.10 -4.68
CA ALA A 157 9.46 13.23 -4.26
C ALA A 157 8.93 14.05 -5.44
N LEU A 158 9.80 14.32 -6.43
CA LEU A 158 9.44 15.11 -7.61
C LEU A 158 8.36 14.44 -8.46
N SER A 159 8.34 13.12 -8.52
CA SER A 159 7.44 12.35 -9.38
C SER A 159 6.10 11.99 -8.75
N GLN A 160 5.90 12.14 -7.43
CA GLN A 160 4.67 11.77 -6.72
C GLN A 160 3.42 12.48 -7.26
N LEU A 161 3.44 13.81 -7.33
CA LEU A 161 2.31 14.59 -7.82
C LEU A 161 2.11 14.44 -9.34
N PRO A 162 3.17 14.60 -10.19
CA PRO A 162 3.04 14.37 -11.62
C PRO A 162 2.56 12.96 -11.98
N GLY A 163 2.99 11.95 -11.23
CA GLY A 163 2.60 10.56 -11.44
C GLY A 163 1.09 10.34 -11.39
N GLY A 164 0.41 10.99 -10.45
CA GLY A 164 -1.05 10.97 -10.36
C GLY A 164 -1.74 11.57 -11.59
N TRP A 165 -1.22 12.66 -12.11
CA TRP A 165 -1.73 13.32 -13.31
C TRP A 165 -1.51 12.50 -14.57
N LEU A 166 -0.30 12.01 -14.76
CA LEU A 166 0.05 11.17 -15.89
C LEU A 166 -0.82 9.92 -15.93
N SER A 167 -1.12 9.32 -14.77
CA SER A 167 -1.99 8.14 -14.68
C SER A 167 -3.43 8.44 -15.09
N LYS A 168 -3.96 9.62 -14.77
CA LYS A 168 -5.31 10.04 -15.21
C LYS A 168 -5.36 10.30 -16.72
N ILE A 169 -4.33 10.92 -17.30
CA ILE A 169 -4.27 11.33 -18.71
C ILE A 169 -3.99 10.13 -19.62
N PHE A 170 -2.94 9.38 -19.32
CA PHE A 170 -2.44 8.30 -20.19
C PHE A 170 -2.92 6.91 -19.77
N GLY A 171 -3.54 6.79 -18.58
CA GLY A 171 -3.93 5.54 -17.94
C GLY A 171 -2.78 4.92 -17.14
N GLY A 172 -3.12 4.38 -15.95
CA GLY A 172 -2.14 3.82 -15.00
C GLY A 172 -1.25 2.73 -15.61
N SER A 173 -1.80 1.89 -16.49
CA SER A 173 -1.05 0.82 -17.16
C SER A 173 0.15 1.34 -17.97
N LYS A 174 -0.02 2.42 -18.76
CA LYS A 174 1.07 2.99 -19.56
C LYS A 174 2.11 3.70 -18.71
N VAL A 175 1.64 4.43 -17.68
CA VAL A 175 2.52 5.14 -16.75
C VAL A 175 3.36 4.15 -15.96
N LEU A 176 2.77 3.03 -15.51
CA LEU A 176 3.49 1.95 -14.83
C LEU A 176 4.55 1.33 -15.76
N GLU A 177 4.20 1.02 -17.01
CA GLU A 177 5.15 0.47 -18.00
C GLU A 177 6.38 1.39 -18.18
N ILE A 178 6.13 2.69 -18.39
CA ILE A 178 7.20 3.67 -18.58
C ILE A 178 8.01 3.83 -17.29
N GLY A 179 7.35 3.88 -16.13
CA GLY A 179 8.01 3.94 -14.84
C GLY A 179 8.96 2.76 -14.63
N VAL A 180 8.46 1.52 -14.78
CA VAL A 180 9.26 0.30 -14.62
C VAL A 180 10.46 0.29 -15.57
N PHE A 181 10.24 0.61 -16.85
CA PHE A 181 11.32 0.67 -17.83
C PHE A 181 12.39 1.70 -17.45
N THR A 182 11.97 2.90 -17.03
CA THR A 182 12.86 4.00 -16.66
C THR A 182 13.73 3.64 -15.47
N TRP A 183 13.12 3.14 -14.36
CA TRP A 183 13.94 2.80 -13.19
C TRP A 183 14.83 1.60 -13.45
N SER A 184 14.34 0.57 -14.17
CA SER A 184 15.11 -0.63 -14.43
C SER A 184 16.32 -0.37 -15.30
N LEU A 185 16.16 0.47 -16.33
CA LEU A 185 17.28 0.90 -17.17
C LEU A 185 18.27 1.74 -16.36
N ALA A 186 17.79 2.71 -15.56
CA ALA A 186 18.64 3.54 -14.72
C ALA A 186 19.39 2.71 -13.69
N THR A 187 18.74 1.70 -13.07
CA THR A 187 19.39 0.75 -12.15
C THR A 187 20.48 -0.05 -12.83
N ALA A 188 20.22 -0.61 -14.02
CA ALA A 188 21.23 -1.36 -14.78
C ALA A 188 22.45 -0.50 -15.20
N LEU A 189 22.28 0.83 -15.28
CA LEU A 189 23.37 1.74 -15.59
C LEU A 189 24.20 2.16 -14.38
N VAL A 190 23.75 1.92 -13.14
CA VAL A 190 24.45 2.30 -11.91
C VAL A 190 25.92 1.83 -11.89
N PRO A 191 26.25 0.58 -12.21
CA PRO A 191 27.65 0.12 -12.15
C PRO A 191 28.57 0.87 -13.13
N PHE A 192 28.08 1.26 -14.31
CA PHE A 192 28.87 2.04 -15.28
C PHE A 192 29.11 3.48 -14.82
N LEU A 193 28.21 4.03 -14.00
CA LEU A 193 28.23 5.42 -13.54
C LEU A 193 28.85 5.59 -12.15
N ALA A 194 29.09 4.49 -11.42
CA ALA A 194 29.54 4.52 -10.03
C ALA A 194 30.88 5.25 -9.84
N GLY A 195 31.80 5.18 -10.83
CA GLY A 195 33.06 5.93 -10.83
C GLY A 195 32.93 7.42 -11.15
N TYR A 196 31.75 7.89 -11.61
CA TYR A 196 31.46 9.29 -11.93
C TYR A 196 30.28 9.79 -11.11
N MET A 197 30.57 10.44 -9.99
CA MET A 197 29.59 10.82 -8.97
C MET A 197 28.34 11.56 -9.55
N PRO A 198 28.46 12.58 -10.43
CA PRO A 198 27.28 13.22 -10.99
C PRO A 198 26.39 12.27 -11.81
N GLY A 199 26.98 11.34 -12.54
CA GLY A 199 26.25 10.32 -13.29
C GLY A 199 25.54 9.31 -12.38
N LEU A 200 26.19 8.89 -11.31
CA LEU A 200 25.59 8.03 -10.31
C LEU A 200 24.37 8.69 -9.64
N VAL A 201 24.51 9.92 -9.17
CA VAL A 201 23.43 10.71 -8.57
C VAL A 201 22.26 10.87 -9.55
N LEU A 202 22.53 11.23 -10.81
CA LEU A 202 21.52 11.35 -11.86
C LEU A 202 20.79 10.01 -12.10
N SER A 203 21.51 8.91 -12.17
CA SER A 203 20.93 7.57 -12.30
C SER A 203 19.99 7.26 -11.13
N ARG A 204 20.39 7.55 -9.90
CA ARG A 204 19.55 7.33 -8.71
C ARG A 204 18.31 8.24 -8.70
N ILE A 205 18.40 9.48 -9.16
CA ILE A 205 17.26 10.37 -9.36
C ILE A 205 16.29 9.77 -10.39
N LEU A 206 16.78 9.25 -11.51
CA LEU A 206 15.95 8.61 -12.54
C LEU A 206 15.24 7.34 -12.02
N VAL A 207 15.93 6.53 -11.20
CA VAL A 207 15.31 5.41 -10.48
C VAL A 207 14.17 5.93 -9.61
N GLY A 208 14.40 6.97 -8.81
CA GLY A 208 13.38 7.59 -7.97
C GLY A 208 12.18 8.11 -8.75
N ILE A 209 12.39 8.74 -9.89
CA ILE A 209 11.31 9.23 -10.77
C ILE A 209 10.46 8.05 -11.28
N GLY A 210 11.08 7.00 -11.76
CA GLY A 210 10.39 5.82 -12.28
C GLY A 210 9.58 5.09 -11.21
N GLU A 211 10.15 4.92 -10.01
CA GLU A 211 9.46 4.29 -8.89
C GLU A 211 8.34 5.16 -8.30
N GLY A 212 8.54 6.48 -8.22
CA GLY A 212 7.59 7.38 -7.57
C GLY A 212 6.27 7.54 -8.33
N VAL A 213 6.22 7.30 -9.64
CA VAL A 213 4.95 7.31 -10.40
C VAL A 213 4.14 6.02 -10.19
N SER A 214 4.77 4.94 -9.72
CA SER A 214 4.18 3.60 -9.70
C SER A 214 3.00 3.45 -8.75
N PRO A 215 2.98 4.00 -7.51
CA PRO A 215 1.83 3.90 -6.61
C PRO A 215 0.55 4.50 -7.21
N SER A 216 0.66 5.69 -7.82
CA SER A 216 -0.46 6.35 -8.47
C SER A 216 -0.94 5.58 -9.69
N ALA A 217 -0.02 5.03 -10.49
CA ALA A 217 -0.31 4.24 -11.66
C ALA A 217 -1.02 2.92 -11.30
N ALA A 218 -0.54 2.23 -10.26
CA ALA A 218 -1.18 1.00 -9.79
C ALA A 218 -2.58 1.25 -9.23
N THR A 219 -2.77 2.33 -8.48
CA THR A 219 -4.08 2.71 -7.93
C THR A 219 -5.09 2.98 -9.05
N ASP A 220 -4.71 3.71 -10.11
CA ASP A 220 -5.57 3.96 -11.28
C ASP A 220 -5.89 2.64 -12.02
N LEU A 221 -4.89 1.77 -12.19
CA LEU A 221 -5.07 0.47 -12.84
C LEU A 221 -6.04 -0.42 -12.06
N ILE A 222 -5.89 -0.52 -10.75
CA ILE A 222 -6.80 -1.29 -9.90
C ILE A 222 -8.22 -0.71 -9.97
N ALA A 223 -8.35 0.62 -9.92
CA ALA A 223 -9.65 1.29 -9.97
C ALA A 223 -10.42 1.01 -11.28
N ARG A 224 -9.71 0.81 -12.38
CA ARG A 224 -10.29 0.52 -13.70
C ARG A 224 -10.60 -0.96 -13.94
N LEU A 225 -9.78 -1.86 -13.39
CA LEU A 225 -9.87 -3.31 -13.68
C LEU A 225 -10.70 -4.08 -12.66
N ILE A 226 -10.76 -3.60 -11.42
CA ILE A 226 -11.32 -4.35 -10.30
C ILE A 226 -12.61 -3.70 -9.80
N PRO A 227 -13.71 -4.50 -9.64
CA PRO A 227 -14.95 -4.03 -9.03
C PRO A 227 -14.72 -3.49 -7.62
N LEU A 228 -15.61 -2.60 -7.15
CA LEU A 228 -15.52 -1.96 -5.83
C LEU A 228 -15.44 -2.98 -4.68
N GLU A 229 -16.16 -4.10 -4.81
CA GLU A 229 -16.25 -5.17 -3.80
C GLU A 229 -14.92 -5.91 -3.58
N GLU A 230 -14.09 -6.04 -4.63
CA GLU A 230 -12.80 -6.73 -4.59
C GLU A 230 -11.59 -5.77 -4.51
N ARG A 231 -11.84 -4.47 -4.66
CA ARG A 231 -10.78 -3.44 -4.80
C ARG A 231 -9.84 -3.38 -3.60
N SER A 232 -10.36 -3.48 -2.39
CA SER A 232 -9.54 -3.45 -1.17
C SER A 232 -8.55 -4.62 -1.13
N ARG A 233 -8.98 -5.82 -1.52
CA ARG A 233 -8.10 -7.00 -1.60
C ARG A 233 -7.03 -6.84 -2.65
N ALA A 234 -7.38 -6.28 -3.83
CA ALA A 234 -6.43 -6.03 -4.90
C ALA A 234 -5.36 -4.99 -4.50
N VAL A 235 -5.78 -3.91 -3.82
CA VAL A 235 -4.86 -2.90 -3.27
C VAL A 235 -3.89 -3.54 -2.28
N SER A 236 -4.41 -4.27 -1.29
CA SER A 236 -3.58 -4.95 -0.28
C SER A 236 -2.60 -5.95 -0.91
N PHE A 237 -3.03 -6.69 -1.93
CA PHE A 237 -2.18 -7.65 -2.64
C PHE A 237 -1.06 -6.95 -3.42
N VAL A 238 -1.37 -5.87 -4.16
CA VAL A 238 -0.37 -5.13 -4.95
C VAL A 238 0.64 -4.43 -4.04
N PHE A 239 0.16 -3.67 -3.06
CA PHE A 239 1.06 -2.94 -2.15
C PHE A 239 1.77 -3.86 -1.13
N GLY A 240 1.20 -5.01 -0.81
CA GLY A 240 1.88 -6.07 -0.06
C GLY A 240 3.14 -6.59 -0.75
N GLY A 241 3.22 -6.46 -2.08
CA GLY A 241 4.42 -6.72 -2.86
C GLY A 241 5.64 -5.92 -2.40
N LEU A 242 5.47 -4.71 -1.85
CA LEU A 242 6.57 -3.91 -1.30
C LEU A 242 7.27 -4.62 -0.14
N SER A 243 6.52 -5.11 0.85
CA SER A 243 7.10 -5.83 1.99
C SER A 243 7.79 -7.12 1.55
N PHE A 244 7.15 -7.85 0.62
CA PHE A 244 7.76 -9.05 0.06
C PHE A 244 9.03 -8.74 -0.71
N GLY A 245 9.07 -7.63 -1.46
CA GLY A 245 10.25 -7.13 -2.16
C GLY A 245 11.40 -6.76 -1.22
N SER A 246 11.11 -6.11 -0.07
CA SER A 246 12.13 -5.83 0.95
C SER A 246 12.78 -7.10 1.46
N VAL A 247 11.97 -8.09 1.84
CA VAL A 247 12.47 -9.38 2.35
C VAL A 247 13.32 -10.08 1.30
N THR A 248 12.81 -10.18 0.06
CA THR A 248 13.50 -10.87 -1.04
C THR A 248 14.78 -10.14 -1.44
N GLY A 249 14.76 -8.80 -1.51
CA GLY A 249 15.93 -7.99 -1.85
C GLY A 249 17.05 -8.15 -0.82
N LEU A 250 16.75 -8.03 0.47
CA LEU A 250 17.72 -8.19 1.54
C LEU A 250 18.23 -9.64 1.67
N LEU A 251 17.41 -10.63 1.30
CA LEU A 251 17.83 -12.03 1.30
C LEU A 251 18.79 -12.35 0.14
N LEU A 252 18.52 -11.81 -1.05
CA LEU A 252 19.27 -12.14 -2.26
C LEU A 252 20.50 -11.27 -2.48
N ALA A 253 20.49 -10.00 -2.02
CA ALA A 253 21.60 -9.07 -2.27
C ALA A 253 22.94 -9.55 -1.71
N PRO A 254 23.08 -10.02 -0.44
CA PRO A 254 24.38 -10.42 0.11
C PRO A 254 25.05 -11.56 -0.66
N PRO A 255 24.41 -12.71 -0.95
CA PRO A 255 25.07 -13.78 -1.69
C PRO A 255 25.45 -13.38 -3.12
N LEU A 256 24.67 -12.50 -3.76
CA LEU A 256 25.03 -11.94 -5.06
C LEU A 256 26.26 -11.05 -4.96
N ILE A 257 26.31 -10.18 -3.97
CA ILE A 257 27.45 -9.27 -3.73
C ILE A 257 28.71 -10.06 -3.42
N GLN A 258 28.64 -11.09 -2.56
CA GLN A 258 29.80 -11.88 -2.15
C GLN A 258 30.38 -12.73 -3.28
N ASN A 259 29.52 -13.32 -4.13
CA ASN A 259 29.99 -14.24 -5.16
C ASN A 259 30.27 -13.55 -6.52
N LEU A 260 29.57 -12.48 -6.84
CA LEU A 260 29.58 -11.84 -8.17
C LEU A 260 29.96 -10.34 -8.12
N GLY A 261 30.19 -9.78 -6.93
CA GLY A 261 30.44 -8.35 -6.76
C GLY A 261 29.14 -7.55 -6.61
N TRP A 262 29.25 -6.32 -6.07
CA TRP A 262 28.11 -5.45 -5.81
C TRP A 262 27.40 -4.99 -7.10
N GLU A 263 28.10 -4.96 -8.22
CA GLU A 263 27.56 -4.61 -9.54
C GLU A 263 26.44 -5.57 -9.98
N SER A 264 26.55 -6.83 -9.59
CA SER A 264 25.64 -7.91 -10.01
C SER A 264 24.20 -7.67 -9.58
N VAL A 265 23.97 -7.11 -8.40
CA VAL A 265 22.62 -6.84 -7.90
C VAL A 265 21.91 -5.79 -8.75
N PHE A 266 22.63 -4.75 -9.20
CA PHE A 266 22.06 -3.71 -10.07
C PHE A 266 21.74 -4.27 -11.46
N TYR A 267 22.62 -5.11 -12.03
CA TYR A 267 22.33 -5.76 -13.31
C TYR A 267 21.15 -6.71 -13.20
N ILE A 268 21.14 -7.61 -12.20
CA ILE A 268 20.09 -8.63 -12.06
C ILE A 268 18.73 -7.96 -11.83
N PHE A 269 18.64 -7.00 -10.90
CA PHE A 269 17.37 -6.36 -10.58
C PHE A 269 16.90 -5.42 -11.71
N GLY A 270 17.82 -4.72 -12.37
CA GLY A 270 17.52 -3.94 -13.56
C GLY A 270 17.00 -4.82 -14.71
N PHE A 271 17.67 -5.92 -15.01
CA PHE A 271 17.20 -6.86 -16.05
C PHE A 271 15.89 -7.54 -15.69
N LEU A 272 15.64 -7.83 -14.40
CA LEU A 272 14.38 -8.40 -13.94
C LEU A 272 13.21 -7.44 -14.22
N GLY A 273 13.41 -6.14 -14.01
CA GLY A 273 12.42 -5.13 -14.34
C GLY A 273 12.20 -4.96 -15.86
N ILE A 274 13.26 -5.05 -16.67
CA ILE A 274 13.14 -5.04 -18.14
C ILE A 274 12.39 -6.29 -18.64
N ALA A 275 12.66 -7.45 -18.05
CA ALA A 275 11.93 -8.69 -18.33
C ALA A 275 10.44 -8.55 -17.96
N TRP A 276 10.16 -7.97 -16.80
CA TRP A 276 8.80 -7.65 -16.38
C TRP A 276 8.10 -6.73 -17.39
N PHE A 277 8.75 -5.65 -17.81
CA PHE A 277 8.22 -4.71 -18.82
C PHE A 277 7.83 -5.44 -20.11
N SER A 278 8.69 -6.31 -20.60
CA SER A 278 8.44 -7.11 -21.80
C SER A 278 7.25 -8.06 -21.60
N GLY A 279 7.24 -8.81 -20.48
CA GLY A 279 6.15 -9.73 -20.13
C GLY A 279 4.81 -9.03 -19.95
N PHE A 280 4.79 -7.87 -19.31
CA PHE A 280 3.57 -7.08 -19.12
C PHE A 280 2.99 -6.59 -20.45
N ARG A 281 3.84 -6.18 -21.40
CA ARG A 281 3.41 -5.81 -22.77
C ARG A 281 2.83 -6.99 -23.52
N PHE A 282 3.43 -8.19 -23.41
CA PHE A 282 2.89 -9.40 -24.02
C PHE A 282 1.52 -9.79 -23.46
N LEU A 283 1.34 -9.74 -22.14
CA LEU A 283 0.06 -10.00 -21.50
C LEU A 283 -1.03 -9.04 -21.99
N LYS A 284 -0.66 -7.77 -22.16
CA LYS A 284 -1.58 -6.71 -22.62
C LYS A 284 -1.89 -6.81 -24.11
N ALA A 285 -0.93 -7.23 -24.94
CA ALA A 285 -1.14 -7.44 -26.37
C ALA A 285 -2.08 -8.63 -26.64
N GLY A 286 -2.04 -9.68 -25.79
CA GLY A 286 -2.99 -10.78 -25.84
C GLY A 286 -4.45 -10.36 -25.60
N ASP A 287 -4.67 -9.29 -24.82
CA ASP A 287 -6.00 -8.72 -24.58
C ASP A 287 -6.57 -7.98 -25.79
N SER A 288 -5.73 -7.26 -26.54
CA SER A 288 -6.20 -6.48 -27.69
C SER A 288 -6.84 -7.34 -28.78
N LEU A 289 -6.50 -8.62 -28.84
CA LEU A 289 -7.11 -9.61 -29.74
C LEU A 289 -8.50 -10.10 -29.25
N TYR A 290 -8.74 -10.03 -27.91
CA TYR A 290 -10.03 -10.40 -27.31
C TYR A 290 -10.97 -9.19 -27.08
N GLU A 291 -10.42 -8.00 -26.84
CA GLU A 291 -11.16 -6.74 -26.59
C GLU A 291 -11.89 -6.21 -27.82
N GLY A 292 -11.59 -6.66 -29.01
CA GLY A 292 -12.30 -6.28 -30.25
C GLY A 292 -13.82 -6.55 -30.22
N LYS A 293 -14.31 -7.33 -29.26
CA LYS A 293 -15.76 -7.60 -29.08
C LYS A 293 -16.38 -6.93 -27.86
N SER A 294 -15.62 -6.57 -26.82
CA SER A 294 -16.17 -5.99 -25.58
C SER A 294 -16.00 -4.46 -25.50
N ILE A 295 -14.98 -3.91 -26.14
CA ILE A 295 -14.69 -2.44 -26.14
C ILE A 295 -15.70 -1.66 -26.98
N ALA A 296 -16.36 -2.27 -27.95
CA ALA A 296 -17.40 -1.60 -28.75
C ALA A 296 -18.55 -1.06 -27.88
N LEU A 297 -18.83 -1.69 -26.74
CA LEU A 297 -19.91 -1.27 -25.83
C LEU A 297 -19.44 -0.22 -24.81
N HIS A 298 -18.17 -0.22 -24.37
CA HIS A 298 -17.63 0.75 -23.40
C HIS A 298 -16.97 1.98 -24.05
N GLN A 299 -16.53 1.90 -25.30
CA GLN A 299 -15.97 3.02 -26.06
C GLN A 299 -17.01 4.05 -26.51
N SER A 300 -18.29 3.70 -26.48
CA SER A 300 -19.37 4.66 -26.71
C SER A 300 -19.43 5.77 -25.66
N ILE A 301 -18.86 5.56 -24.47
CA ILE A 301 -18.92 6.50 -23.34
C ILE A 301 -17.63 7.32 -23.18
N ASN A 302 -16.48 6.85 -23.71
CA ASN A 302 -15.21 7.56 -23.60
C ASN A 302 -14.57 7.79 -24.98
N LYS A 303 -15.11 8.72 -25.76
CA LYS A 303 -14.35 9.33 -26.87
C LYS A 303 -13.01 9.80 -26.31
N LYS A 304 -11.89 9.30 -26.88
CA LYS A 304 -10.52 9.78 -26.55
C LYS A 304 -10.51 11.30 -26.65
N LYS A 305 -10.56 11.98 -25.50
CA LYS A 305 -10.41 13.43 -25.46
C LYS A 305 -8.99 13.77 -25.96
N PRO A 306 -8.80 14.77 -26.81
CA PRO A 306 -7.47 15.19 -27.23
C PRO A 306 -6.68 15.67 -26.01
N PHE A 307 -5.34 15.47 -26.03
CA PHE A 307 -4.43 15.77 -24.94
C PHE A 307 -4.61 17.19 -24.35
N LYS A 308 -4.87 18.19 -25.20
CA LYS A 308 -5.15 19.56 -24.77
C LYS A 308 -6.39 19.67 -23.88
N THR A 309 -7.48 19.01 -24.26
CA THR A 309 -8.75 19.03 -23.50
C THR A 309 -8.58 18.32 -22.14
N SER A 310 -7.78 17.25 -22.10
CA SER A 310 -7.48 16.55 -20.84
C SER A 310 -6.65 17.40 -19.88
N LEU A 311 -5.75 18.23 -20.38
CA LEU A 311 -4.97 19.19 -19.59
C LEU A 311 -5.82 20.37 -19.08
N GLU A 312 -6.76 20.86 -19.89
CA GLU A 312 -7.70 21.92 -19.51
C GLU A 312 -8.70 21.42 -18.46
N ASP A 313 -9.25 20.20 -18.63
CA ASP A 313 -10.11 19.53 -17.64
C ASP A 313 -9.38 19.32 -16.30
N LEU A 314 -8.05 19.01 -16.35
CA LEU A 314 -7.23 18.84 -15.16
C LEU A 314 -6.96 20.17 -14.45
N GLY A 315 -6.69 21.23 -15.21
CA GLY A 315 -6.52 22.59 -14.68
C GLY A 315 -7.80 23.11 -14.02
N GLY A 316 -8.98 22.78 -14.56
CA GLY A 316 -10.27 23.02 -13.94
C GLY A 316 -10.42 22.25 -12.63
N SER A 317 -10.20 20.94 -12.66
CA SER A 317 -10.33 20.06 -11.48
C SER A 317 -9.40 20.43 -10.31
N LEU A 318 -8.24 21.04 -10.58
CA LEU A 318 -7.33 21.52 -9.53
C LEU A 318 -7.76 22.86 -8.93
N LYS A 319 -8.45 23.71 -9.70
CA LYS A 319 -8.99 24.98 -9.20
C LYS A 319 -10.15 24.76 -8.25
N ASP A 320 -10.91 23.68 -8.43
CA ASP A 320 -12.06 23.34 -7.60
C ASP A 320 -11.66 22.72 -6.24
N VAL A 321 -10.36 22.39 -6.05
CA VAL A 321 -9.86 21.86 -4.78
C VAL A 321 -9.72 22.98 -3.76
N PRO A 322 -10.29 22.85 -2.55
CA PRO A 322 -10.30 23.90 -1.54
C PRO A 322 -8.96 23.99 -0.78
N TRP A 323 -7.87 24.31 -1.48
CA TRP A 323 -6.51 24.37 -0.91
C TRP A 323 -6.42 25.22 0.34
N LYS A 324 -7.08 26.40 0.33
CA LYS A 324 -7.08 27.31 1.48
C LYS A 324 -7.73 26.70 2.72
N ALA A 325 -8.78 25.90 2.53
CA ALA A 325 -9.47 25.23 3.64
C ALA A 325 -8.59 24.12 4.24
N PHE A 326 -7.87 23.35 3.40
CA PHE A 326 -6.93 22.34 3.88
C PHE A 326 -5.86 22.95 4.79
N PHE A 327 -5.20 24.02 4.34
CA PHE A 327 -4.12 24.66 5.10
C PHE A 327 -4.61 25.53 6.29
N LYS A 328 -5.92 25.77 6.43
CA LYS A 328 -6.50 26.36 7.65
C LYS A 328 -6.77 25.31 8.74
N SER A 329 -6.91 24.03 8.37
CA SER A 329 -7.23 22.97 9.33
C SER A 329 -6.01 22.54 10.15
N LYS A 330 -6.11 22.64 11.48
CA LYS A 330 -5.08 22.14 12.41
C LYS A 330 -4.88 20.63 12.30
N ALA A 331 -5.95 19.87 12.03
CA ALA A 331 -5.87 18.42 11.86
C ALA A 331 -5.08 18.04 10.60
N VAL A 332 -5.21 18.80 9.51
CA VAL A 332 -4.42 18.57 8.28
C VAL A 332 -2.94 18.85 8.55
N TRP A 333 -2.60 19.92 9.25
CA TRP A 333 -1.20 20.18 9.64
C TRP A 333 -0.64 19.11 10.58
N ALA A 334 -1.45 18.58 11.49
CA ALA A 334 -1.06 17.45 12.33
C ALA A 334 -0.73 16.22 11.48
N MET A 335 -1.55 15.91 10.47
CA MET A 335 -1.28 14.80 9.55
C MET A 335 0.00 15.01 8.74
N ILE A 336 0.21 16.20 8.18
CA ILE A 336 1.41 16.55 7.40
C ILE A 336 2.66 16.38 8.27
N TYR A 337 2.69 16.98 9.45
CA TYR A 337 3.85 16.93 10.33
C TYR A 337 4.11 15.51 10.86
N THR A 338 3.06 14.81 11.26
CA THR A 338 3.18 13.42 11.74
C THR A 338 3.68 12.48 10.63
N HIS A 339 3.23 12.68 9.39
CA HIS A 339 3.74 11.91 8.26
C HIS A 339 5.24 12.18 8.02
N PHE A 340 5.65 13.44 8.07
CA PHE A 340 7.06 13.84 8.01
C PHE A 340 7.88 13.14 9.09
N CYS A 341 7.43 13.19 10.34
CA CYS A 341 8.12 12.59 11.48
C CYS A 341 8.26 11.07 11.35
N GLY A 342 7.18 10.37 10.96
CA GLY A 342 7.21 8.93 10.74
C GLY A 342 8.12 8.52 9.58
N SER A 343 8.10 9.29 8.50
CA SER A 343 8.96 9.06 7.35
C SER A 343 10.43 9.29 7.66
N TRP A 344 10.76 10.18 8.59
CA TRP A 344 12.15 10.38 9.02
C TRP A 344 12.75 9.08 9.55
N GLY A 345 12.17 8.50 10.59
CA GLY A 345 12.67 7.25 11.14
C GLY A 345 12.60 6.09 10.14
N HIS A 346 11.54 6.03 9.33
CA HIS A 346 11.40 4.98 8.34
C HIS A 346 12.50 5.00 7.27
N TYR A 347 12.74 6.15 6.62
CA TYR A 347 13.70 6.23 5.52
C TYR A 347 15.16 6.22 5.99
N THR A 348 15.47 6.83 7.14
CA THR A 348 16.82 6.77 7.70
C THR A 348 17.18 5.35 8.13
N CYS A 349 16.26 4.63 8.80
CA CYS A 349 16.49 3.23 9.13
C CYS A 349 16.57 2.34 7.89
N LEU A 350 15.70 2.53 6.90
CA LEU A 350 15.73 1.76 5.65
C LEU A 350 17.10 1.85 4.96
N SER A 351 17.69 3.04 4.97
CA SER A 351 18.96 3.31 4.30
C SER A 351 20.18 2.91 5.11
N TRP A 352 20.15 3.11 6.42
CA TRP A 352 21.36 3.02 7.25
C TRP A 352 21.41 1.81 8.18
N LEU A 353 20.29 1.10 8.40
CA LEU A 353 20.26 -0.01 9.35
C LEU A 353 21.22 -1.16 9.01
N PRO A 354 21.39 -1.58 7.73
CA PRO A 354 22.39 -2.58 7.38
C PRO A 354 23.83 -2.12 7.70
N THR A 355 24.14 -0.84 7.45
CA THR A 355 25.45 -0.27 7.76
C THR A 355 25.69 -0.20 9.27
N TYR A 356 24.67 0.24 10.04
CA TYR A 356 24.71 0.25 11.50
C TYR A 356 24.99 -1.16 12.06
N PHE A 357 24.30 -2.18 11.56
CA PHE A 357 24.53 -3.56 12.01
C PHE A 357 25.93 -4.08 11.63
N SER A 358 26.45 -3.66 10.49
CA SER A 358 27.79 -4.05 10.05
C SER A 358 28.90 -3.36 10.86
N GLU A 359 28.79 -2.06 11.08
CA GLU A 359 29.84 -1.25 11.68
C GLU A 359 29.80 -1.26 13.22
N GLU A 360 28.62 -1.05 13.81
CA GLU A 360 28.47 -0.92 15.26
C GLU A 360 28.36 -2.29 15.95
N LEU A 361 27.60 -3.22 15.35
CA LEU A 361 27.44 -4.56 15.93
C LEU A 361 28.49 -5.57 15.41
N ASN A 362 29.40 -5.14 14.55
CA ASN A 362 30.46 -5.98 13.96
C ASN A 362 29.92 -7.24 13.25
N LEU A 363 28.72 -7.16 12.66
CA LEU A 363 28.17 -8.24 11.85
C LEU A 363 28.78 -8.21 10.45
N ASN A 364 29.01 -9.39 9.88
CA ASN A 364 29.44 -9.43 8.48
C ASN A 364 28.30 -8.95 7.55
N LEU A 365 28.63 -8.61 6.29
CA LEU A 365 27.68 -8.04 5.33
C LEU A 365 26.40 -8.88 5.16
N THR A 366 26.55 -10.20 5.14
CA THR A 366 25.41 -11.13 5.01
C THR A 366 24.53 -11.12 6.25
N GLU A 367 25.15 -11.21 7.42
CA GLU A 367 24.44 -11.18 8.70
C GLU A 367 23.71 -9.85 8.88
N ALA A 368 24.37 -8.73 8.61
CA ALA A 368 23.77 -7.39 8.71
C ALA A 368 22.54 -7.23 7.81
N ALA A 369 22.62 -7.69 6.54
CA ALA A 369 21.51 -7.63 5.62
C ALA A 369 20.37 -8.59 6.01
N TRP A 370 20.67 -9.82 6.41
CA TRP A 370 19.65 -10.79 6.82
C TRP A 370 18.93 -10.37 8.10
N VAL A 371 19.65 -9.82 9.05
CA VAL A 371 19.06 -9.27 10.27
C VAL A 371 18.15 -8.08 9.95
N SER A 372 18.48 -7.28 8.93
CA SER A 372 17.66 -6.17 8.46
C SER A 372 16.33 -6.63 7.80
N ILE A 373 16.14 -7.92 7.55
CA ILE A 373 14.84 -8.49 7.11
C ILE A 373 13.83 -8.53 8.26
N LEU A 374 14.27 -8.66 9.49
CA LEU A 374 13.41 -8.90 10.64
C LEU A 374 12.37 -7.79 10.86
N PRO A 375 12.70 -6.47 10.80
CA PRO A 375 11.71 -5.41 10.96
C PRO A 375 10.59 -5.45 9.89
N PRO A 376 10.85 -5.51 8.58
CA PRO A 376 9.78 -5.58 7.59
C PRO A 376 8.98 -6.88 7.66
N LEU A 377 9.61 -8.00 8.02
CA LEU A 377 8.92 -9.28 8.21
C LEU A 377 7.97 -9.21 9.41
N ALA A 378 8.43 -8.72 10.55
CA ALA A 378 7.62 -8.55 11.75
C ALA A 378 6.47 -7.56 11.53
N SER A 379 6.70 -6.50 10.74
CA SER A 379 5.69 -5.49 10.39
C SER A 379 4.47 -6.09 9.68
N ILE A 380 4.63 -7.15 8.89
CA ILE A 380 3.52 -7.83 8.21
C ILE A 380 2.51 -8.37 9.24
N PHE A 381 3.01 -9.03 10.28
CA PHE A 381 2.17 -9.58 11.35
C PHE A 381 1.57 -8.47 12.22
N VAL A 382 2.39 -7.49 12.61
CA VAL A 382 1.98 -6.38 13.47
C VAL A 382 0.91 -5.53 12.81
N THR A 383 0.95 -5.34 11.49
CA THR A 383 -0.08 -4.61 10.73
C THR A 383 -1.47 -5.24 10.92
N SER A 384 -1.56 -6.57 10.85
CA SER A 384 -2.82 -7.29 11.04
C SER A 384 -3.33 -7.16 12.47
N ILE A 385 -2.43 -7.23 13.45
CA ILE A 385 -2.75 -7.05 14.87
C ILE A 385 -3.24 -5.62 15.13
N ALA A 386 -2.57 -4.61 14.56
CA ALA A 386 -2.93 -3.21 14.70
C ALA A 386 -4.33 -2.89 14.15
N ALA A 387 -4.67 -3.47 12.98
CA ALA A 387 -5.99 -3.31 12.40
C ALA A 387 -7.08 -3.90 13.29
N GLN A 388 -6.91 -5.15 13.76
CA GLN A 388 -7.86 -5.80 14.66
C GLN A 388 -8.00 -5.05 15.99
N PHE A 389 -6.90 -4.56 16.54
CA PHE A 389 -6.89 -3.76 17.77
C PHE A 389 -7.71 -2.48 17.61
N ALA A 390 -7.50 -1.73 16.52
CA ALA A 390 -8.24 -0.52 16.24
C ALA A 390 -9.73 -0.78 16.04
N ASP A 391 -10.08 -1.80 15.24
CA ASP A 391 -11.47 -2.17 14.96
C ASP A 391 -12.21 -2.63 16.24
N ASN A 392 -11.56 -3.39 17.10
CA ASN A 392 -12.12 -3.84 18.37
C ASN A 392 -12.40 -2.67 19.33
N LEU A 393 -11.50 -1.68 19.39
CA LEU A 393 -11.71 -0.49 20.21
C LEU A 393 -12.88 0.35 19.69
N ILE A 394 -12.99 0.55 18.38
CA ILE A 394 -14.11 1.26 17.76
C ILE A 394 -15.42 0.51 18.00
N ALA A 395 -15.42 -0.80 17.83
CA ALA A 395 -16.59 -1.65 18.08
C ALA A 395 -17.03 -1.65 19.56
N SER A 396 -16.10 -1.48 20.50
CA SER A 396 -16.38 -1.31 21.91
C SER A 396 -16.95 0.07 22.29
N GLY A 397 -17.06 1.00 21.33
CA GLY A 397 -17.65 2.32 21.51
C GLY A 397 -16.65 3.43 21.83
N VAL A 398 -15.34 3.18 21.72
CA VAL A 398 -14.32 4.22 21.88
C VAL A 398 -14.39 5.17 20.68
N GLU A 399 -14.30 6.47 20.93
CA GLU A 399 -14.32 7.51 19.87
C GLU A 399 -13.19 7.27 18.86
N THR A 400 -13.51 7.32 17.56
CA THR A 400 -12.55 7.07 16.48
C THR A 400 -11.29 7.93 16.60
N THR A 401 -11.44 9.22 16.92
CA THR A 401 -10.29 10.13 17.15
C THR A 401 -9.35 9.60 18.24
N THR A 402 -9.90 9.09 19.34
CA THR A 402 -9.12 8.53 20.45
C THR A 402 -8.38 7.26 20.00
N VAL A 403 -9.05 6.38 19.26
CA VAL A 403 -8.42 5.15 18.71
C VAL A 403 -7.26 5.51 17.78
N ARG A 404 -7.45 6.50 16.88
CA ARG A 404 -6.38 6.98 15.99
C ARG A 404 -5.21 7.58 16.75
N LYS A 405 -5.49 8.32 17.84
CA LYS A 405 -4.43 8.86 18.72
C LYS A 405 -3.66 7.74 19.41
N ILE A 406 -4.34 6.74 19.96
CA ILE A 406 -3.68 5.58 20.60
C ILE A 406 -2.79 4.85 19.61
N CYS A 407 -3.31 4.49 18.44
CA CYS A 407 -2.56 3.73 17.43
C CYS A 407 -1.30 4.51 16.99
N GLN A 408 -1.42 5.80 16.70
CA GLN A 408 -0.28 6.61 16.28
C GLN A 408 0.73 6.83 17.40
N THR A 409 0.29 6.93 18.66
CA THR A 409 1.18 7.03 19.81
C THR A 409 1.99 5.76 19.97
N ILE A 410 1.38 4.59 19.87
CA ILE A 410 2.10 3.31 19.87
C ILE A 410 3.11 3.28 18.73
N ALA A 411 2.71 3.70 17.51
CA ALA A 411 3.58 3.69 16.34
C ALA A 411 4.86 4.54 16.50
N PHE A 412 4.81 5.60 17.29
CA PHE A 412 5.93 6.52 17.46
C PHE A 412 6.72 6.27 18.76
N LEU A 413 6.04 6.02 19.86
CA LEU A 413 6.74 5.81 21.13
C LEU A 413 7.50 4.48 21.17
N SER A 414 6.99 3.42 20.51
CA SER A 414 7.68 2.13 20.49
C SER A 414 9.07 2.22 19.85
N PRO A 415 9.24 2.70 18.59
CA PRO A 415 10.57 2.85 18.03
C PRO A 415 11.42 3.87 18.78
N ALA A 416 10.84 4.96 19.32
CA ALA A 416 11.59 5.94 20.12
C ALA A 416 12.20 5.31 21.37
N VAL A 417 11.42 4.53 22.12
CA VAL A 417 11.90 3.80 23.31
C VAL A 417 12.96 2.78 22.92
N CYS A 418 12.72 1.97 21.89
CA CYS A 418 13.67 0.95 21.44
C CYS A 418 14.99 1.56 20.95
N MET A 419 14.94 2.66 20.20
CA MET A 419 16.15 3.39 19.80
C MET A 419 16.88 4.01 20.98
N THR A 420 16.17 4.52 21.98
CA THR A 420 16.78 5.04 23.21
C THR A 420 17.49 3.92 23.97
N LEU A 421 16.87 2.76 24.14
CA LEU A 421 17.49 1.60 24.78
C LEU A 421 18.73 1.11 24.00
N SER A 422 18.67 1.14 22.67
CA SER A 422 19.81 0.76 21.82
C SER A 422 20.94 1.81 21.78
N SER A 423 20.65 3.06 22.21
CA SER A 423 21.64 4.14 22.27
C SER A 423 22.45 4.14 23.57
N ILE A 424 21.98 3.42 24.59
CA ILE A 424 22.64 3.32 25.90
C ILE A 424 23.47 2.04 25.89
N ASP A 425 24.72 2.15 26.32
CA ASP A 425 25.57 0.97 26.50
C ASP A 425 25.11 0.17 27.74
N LEU A 426 24.23 -0.79 27.47
CA LEU A 426 23.70 -1.71 28.49
C LEU A 426 24.48 -3.03 28.55
N GLY A 427 25.58 -3.16 27.80
CA GLY A 427 26.34 -4.40 27.67
C GLY A 427 25.53 -5.55 27.03
N LEU A 428 24.52 -5.24 26.24
CA LEU A 428 23.67 -6.22 25.58
C LEU A 428 24.39 -6.86 24.39
N PRO A 429 24.23 -8.18 24.19
CA PRO A 429 24.76 -8.82 23.00
C PRO A 429 24.07 -8.30 21.73
N PRO A 430 24.75 -8.29 20.56
CA PRO A 430 24.27 -7.72 19.31
C PRO A 430 22.86 -8.19 18.91
N TRP A 431 22.54 -9.47 19.12
CA TRP A 431 21.24 -10.04 18.74
C TRP A 431 20.06 -9.53 19.60
N GLU A 432 20.30 -9.09 20.85
CA GLU A 432 19.28 -8.44 21.69
C GLU A 432 18.97 -7.03 21.20
N ILE A 433 19.99 -6.26 20.81
CA ILE A 433 19.83 -4.94 20.20
C ILE A 433 19.02 -5.06 18.91
N VAL A 434 19.32 -6.04 18.08
CA VAL A 434 18.54 -6.36 16.87
C VAL A 434 17.10 -6.67 17.22
N GLY A 435 16.85 -7.49 18.25
CA GLY A 435 15.50 -7.84 18.69
C GLY A 435 14.71 -6.62 19.17
N ILE A 436 15.34 -5.75 19.96
CA ILE A 436 14.73 -4.50 20.46
C ILE A 436 14.36 -3.58 19.29
N LEU A 437 15.30 -3.32 18.36
CA LEU A 437 15.05 -2.48 17.19
C LEU A 437 13.98 -3.07 16.27
N THR A 438 14.01 -4.39 16.04
CA THR A 438 12.99 -5.09 15.27
C THR A 438 11.60 -4.90 15.87
N GLY A 439 11.46 -5.09 17.18
CA GLY A 439 10.19 -4.89 17.89
C GLY A 439 9.67 -3.47 17.77
N GLY A 440 10.53 -2.47 18.01
CA GLY A 440 10.17 -1.06 17.89
C GLY A 440 9.74 -0.67 16.48
N LEU A 441 10.54 -1.05 15.47
CA LEU A 441 10.24 -0.75 14.07
C LEU A 441 9.00 -1.49 13.56
N ALA A 442 8.76 -2.73 14.02
CA ALA A 442 7.54 -3.45 13.65
C ALA A 442 6.28 -2.78 14.20
N LEU A 443 6.34 -2.31 15.45
CA LEU A 443 5.21 -1.60 16.08
C LEU A 443 4.91 -0.25 15.41
N SER A 444 5.84 0.33 14.64
CA SER A 444 5.54 1.52 13.82
C SER A 444 4.42 1.28 12.80
N SER A 445 4.13 0.03 12.45
CA SER A 445 3.01 -0.35 11.56
C SER A 445 1.63 0.03 12.11
N PHE A 446 1.48 0.32 13.41
CA PHE A 446 0.26 0.90 13.99
C PHE A 446 -0.11 2.25 13.35
N ALA A 447 0.84 2.94 12.71
CA ALA A 447 0.57 4.17 11.96
C ALA A 447 -0.45 3.96 10.83
N LEU A 448 -0.56 2.76 10.25
CA LEU A 448 -1.58 2.44 9.25
C LEU A 448 -2.99 2.61 9.81
N SER A 449 -3.23 2.15 11.03
CA SER A 449 -4.52 2.32 11.72
C SER A 449 -4.66 3.68 12.41
N GLY A 450 -3.57 4.42 12.58
CA GLY A 450 -3.54 5.79 13.11
C GLY A 450 -3.66 6.83 12.00
N LEU A 451 -2.52 7.35 11.55
CA LEU A 451 -2.39 8.43 10.58
C LEU A 451 -3.08 8.13 9.24
N TYR A 452 -2.83 6.96 8.64
CA TYR A 452 -3.30 6.69 7.28
C TYR A 452 -4.83 6.57 7.19
N CYS A 453 -5.49 5.96 8.17
CA CYS A 453 -6.96 5.91 8.24
C CYS A 453 -7.58 7.29 8.46
N THR A 454 -6.89 8.19 9.16
CA THR A 454 -7.40 9.54 9.45
C THR A 454 -7.64 10.37 8.19
N HIS A 455 -6.91 10.13 7.09
CA HIS A 455 -7.17 10.80 5.80
C HIS A 455 -8.59 10.53 5.28
N GLN A 456 -9.06 9.29 5.44
CA GLN A 456 -10.42 8.90 5.03
C GLN A 456 -11.47 9.36 6.03
N ASP A 457 -11.13 9.34 7.33
CA ASP A 457 -12.06 9.74 8.39
C ASP A 457 -12.41 11.23 8.31
N ILE A 458 -11.40 12.10 8.02
CA ILE A 458 -11.59 13.56 7.95
C ILE A 458 -12.40 13.96 6.72
N SER A 459 -12.09 13.40 5.55
CA SER A 459 -12.79 13.71 4.32
C SER A 459 -12.64 12.58 3.30
N PRO A 460 -13.63 11.69 3.19
CA PRO A 460 -13.60 10.62 2.19
C PRO A 460 -13.46 11.12 0.75
N GLU A 461 -14.04 12.29 0.44
CA GLU A 461 -14.01 12.92 -0.88
C GLU A 461 -12.60 13.38 -1.28
N TYR A 462 -11.86 13.96 -0.35
CA TYR A 462 -10.52 14.52 -0.57
C TYR A 462 -9.40 13.66 0.00
N ALA A 463 -9.69 12.45 0.48
CA ALA A 463 -8.72 11.56 1.12
C ALA A 463 -7.46 11.32 0.29
N SER A 464 -7.62 11.11 -1.03
CA SER A 464 -6.50 10.89 -1.96
C SER A 464 -5.62 12.13 -2.14
N ILE A 465 -6.22 13.33 -2.13
CA ILE A 465 -5.48 14.59 -2.25
C ILE A 465 -4.72 14.87 -0.96
N LEU A 466 -5.37 14.70 0.19
CA LEU A 466 -4.73 14.84 1.50
C LEU A 466 -3.57 13.87 1.66
N LEU A 467 -3.74 12.61 1.25
CA LEU A 467 -2.66 11.62 1.24
C LEU A 467 -1.52 12.03 0.29
N GLY A 468 -1.86 12.56 -0.89
CA GLY A 468 -0.87 13.09 -1.84
C GLY A 468 -0.01 14.22 -1.23
N ILE A 469 -0.65 15.17 -0.54
CA ILE A 469 0.05 16.26 0.17
C ILE A 469 0.97 15.68 1.24
N THR A 470 0.44 14.82 2.10
CA THR A 470 1.24 14.26 3.22
C THR A 470 2.37 13.37 2.73
N ASN A 471 2.18 12.58 1.66
CA ASN A 471 3.24 11.77 1.03
C ASN A 471 4.34 12.63 0.42
N THR A 472 3.98 13.74 -0.24
CA THR A 472 4.98 14.65 -0.83
C THR A 472 5.88 15.24 0.24
N VAL A 473 5.28 15.73 1.35
CA VAL A 473 6.05 16.24 2.50
C VAL A 473 6.80 15.09 3.21
N GLY A 474 6.18 13.92 3.30
CA GLY A 474 6.79 12.71 3.86
C GLY A 474 7.98 12.17 3.06
N ALA A 475 8.17 12.56 1.81
CA ALA A 475 9.38 12.21 1.04
C ALA A 475 10.60 13.07 1.39
N VAL A 476 10.38 14.28 1.93
CA VAL A 476 11.48 15.21 2.31
C VAL A 476 12.46 14.61 3.32
N PRO A 477 12.03 13.86 4.36
CA PRO A 477 12.94 13.14 5.26
C PRO A 477 13.87 12.15 4.55
N GLY A 478 13.44 11.52 3.48
CA GLY A 478 14.31 10.67 2.66
C GLY A 478 15.45 11.47 2.00
N ILE A 479 15.17 12.71 1.61
CA ILE A 479 16.16 13.61 1.03
C ILE A 479 17.12 14.13 2.10
N VAL A 480 16.56 14.78 3.13
CA VAL A 480 17.34 15.51 4.13
C VAL A 480 17.85 14.58 5.22
N GLY A 481 17.00 13.68 5.73
CA GLY A 481 17.32 12.81 6.86
C GLY A 481 18.42 11.81 6.53
N VAL A 482 18.34 11.15 5.38
CA VAL A 482 19.36 10.17 4.97
C VAL A 482 20.72 10.82 4.74
N ALA A 483 20.74 11.99 4.07
CA ALA A 483 21.99 12.76 3.85
C ALA A 483 22.56 13.30 5.17
N LEU A 484 21.69 13.85 6.01
CA LEU A 484 22.10 14.40 7.32
C LEU A 484 22.66 13.33 8.24
N THR A 485 22.08 12.13 8.25
CA THR A 485 22.62 11.00 9.04
C THR A 485 24.05 10.69 8.63
N GLY A 486 24.36 10.64 7.33
CA GLY A 486 25.73 10.41 6.85
C GLY A 486 26.69 11.54 7.25
N TYR A 487 26.27 12.82 7.11
CA TYR A 487 27.07 13.96 7.54
C TYR A 487 27.35 13.98 9.05
N LEU A 488 26.32 13.69 9.85
CA LEU A 488 26.47 13.62 11.31
C LEU A 488 27.36 12.45 11.70
N LEU A 489 27.30 11.32 11.02
CA LEU A 489 28.15 10.17 11.30
C LEU A 489 29.63 10.49 11.04
N ASP A 490 29.94 11.16 9.95
CA ASP A 490 31.31 11.62 9.67
C ASP A 490 31.83 12.62 10.71
N SER A 491 30.98 13.49 11.22
CA SER A 491 31.37 14.54 12.17
C SER A 491 31.40 14.08 13.62
N THR A 492 30.51 13.17 14.02
CA THR A 492 30.34 12.74 15.42
C THR A 492 30.93 11.36 15.71
N HIS A 493 31.14 10.54 14.66
CA HIS A 493 31.55 9.14 14.76
C HIS A 493 30.65 8.32 15.72
N SER A 494 29.37 8.68 15.84
CA SER A 494 28.42 8.07 16.77
C SER A 494 27.10 7.79 16.08
N TRP A 495 26.72 6.53 16.02
CA TRP A 495 25.43 6.08 15.49
C TRP A 495 24.25 6.60 16.32
N SER A 496 24.42 6.68 17.65
CA SER A 496 23.40 7.19 18.56
C SER A 496 23.05 8.64 18.27
N LEU A 497 24.04 9.49 17.97
CA LEU A 497 23.82 10.90 17.65
C LEU A 497 23.36 11.10 16.20
N SER A 498 23.80 10.26 15.28
CA SER A 498 23.58 10.45 13.84
C SER A 498 22.24 9.86 13.37
N LEU A 499 21.90 8.64 13.80
CA LEU A 499 20.72 7.91 13.36
C LEU A 499 19.57 7.99 14.36
N PHE A 500 19.86 7.70 15.66
CA PHE A 500 18.81 7.54 16.66
C PHE A 500 18.31 8.86 17.23
N ALA A 501 19.17 9.78 17.63
CA ALA A 501 18.75 11.02 18.27
C ALA A 501 17.81 11.88 17.40
N PRO A 502 18.08 12.13 16.10
CA PRO A 502 17.13 12.84 15.25
C PRO A 502 15.81 12.08 15.08
N SER A 503 15.86 10.75 14.93
CA SER A 503 14.66 9.93 14.80
C SER A 503 13.80 9.96 16.05
N ILE A 504 14.41 9.84 17.24
CA ILE A 504 13.72 9.97 18.54
C ILE A 504 13.07 11.35 18.68
N PHE A 505 13.81 12.43 18.34
CA PHE A 505 13.27 13.79 18.37
C PHE A 505 12.00 13.92 17.51
N PHE A 506 12.02 13.43 16.27
CA PHE A 506 10.86 13.52 15.38
C PHE A 506 9.71 12.61 15.85
N TYR A 507 9.97 11.42 16.35
CA TYR A 507 8.92 10.57 16.93
C TYR A 507 8.24 11.22 18.13
N LEU A 508 9.00 11.83 19.04
CA LEU A 508 8.45 12.51 20.22
C LEU A 508 7.69 13.78 19.83
N SER A 509 8.26 14.64 19.00
CA SER A 509 7.60 15.87 18.53
C SER A 509 6.35 15.57 17.71
N GLY A 510 6.40 14.55 16.85
CA GLY A 510 5.26 14.07 16.09
C GLY A 510 4.14 13.52 16.98
N THR A 511 4.49 12.81 18.05
CA THR A 511 3.51 12.33 19.05
C THR A 511 2.82 13.50 19.74
N ILE A 512 3.57 14.51 20.18
CA ILE A 512 3.00 15.71 20.83
C ILE A 512 2.04 16.43 19.89
N MET A 513 2.47 16.67 18.64
CA MET A 513 1.64 17.34 17.64
C MET A 513 0.37 16.55 17.34
N TRP A 514 0.47 15.23 17.24
CA TRP A 514 -0.65 14.35 16.99
C TRP A 514 -1.65 14.34 18.12
N LEU A 515 -1.19 14.19 19.35
CA LEU A 515 -2.05 14.22 20.54
C LEU A 515 -2.77 15.56 20.70
N ALA A 516 -2.09 16.67 20.37
CA ALA A 516 -2.65 18.01 20.50
C ALA A 516 -3.71 18.33 19.45
N PHE A 517 -3.46 18.00 18.17
CA PHE A 517 -4.22 18.58 17.05
C PHE A 517 -4.88 17.54 16.15
N ALA A 518 -4.59 16.23 16.26
CA ALA A 518 -5.25 15.23 15.43
C ALA A 518 -6.74 15.12 15.76
N SER A 519 -7.54 15.00 14.69
CA SER A 519 -8.97 14.79 14.77
C SER A 519 -9.40 13.91 13.60
N SER A 520 -10.26 12.94 13.87
CA SER A 520 -10.92 12.09 12.87
C SER A 520 -12.39 12.49 12.66
N LYS A 521 -12.78 13.67 13.13
CA LYS A 521 -14.13 14.19 12.89
C LYS A 521 -14.23 14.65 11.44
N PRO A 522 -15.28 14.25 10.70
CA PRO A 522 -15.49 14.70 9.33
C PRO A 522 -15.49 16.24 9.22
N GLN A 523 -14.71 16.77 8.30
CA GLN A 523 -14.64 18.20 8.01
C GLN A 523 -15.20 18.47 6.61
N SER A 524 -16.12 19.42 6.50
CA SER A 524 -16.60 19.91 5.21
C SER A 524 -15.63 20.97 4.68
N PHE A 525 -14.87 20.63 3.66
CA PHE A 525 -14.00 21.57 2.95
C PHE A 525 -14.76 22.20 1.77
N SER A 526 -15.96 22.76 2.02
CA SER A 526 -16.70 23.43 0.95
C SER A 526 -16.02 24.74 0.54
N THR A 527 -16.04 25.05 -0.75
CA THR A 527 -15.55 26.31 -1.34
C THR A 527 -16.52 27.46 -1.04
N GLY A 528 -16.88 27.67 0.23
CA GLY A 528 -17.78 28.72 0.67
C GLY A 528 -17.10 29.55 1.75
N ASP A 529 -16.72 30.76 1.37
CA ASP A 529 -16.22 31.95 2.01
C ASP A 529 -14.72 32.20 1.95
#